data_bb0602ac29e9d9acd2619cfc81d22c4d
#
_entry.id   bb0602ac29e9d9acd2619cfc81d22c4d
#
_cell.length_a   1.000
_cell.length_b   1.000
_cell.length_c   1.000
_cell.angle_alpha   90.00
_cell.angle_beta   90.00
_cell.angle_gamma   90.00
#
_symmetry.space_group_name_H-M   'P 1'
#
loop_
_entity.id
_entity.type
_entity.pdbx_description
1 polymer ?
#
loop_
_entity_poly.entity_id
_entity_poly.type
_entity_poly.pdbx_seq_one_letter_code
_entity_poly.pdbx_strand_id
1 'polypeptide(L)'
;EYTLKSNGLRVLLFPDASNPKVTVNITYLVGSRHEGYGETGMAHLLEHMLFKSTPKYPKLWQDMANRGFINNGTTWLDRTNYYESFAANDDNLKWALEMEADRMVHSNILREELDTEMTVVRNEFEMGENRPQWALYQKVFATAFMWHNYGNSTIGNRSDIENVGIDNLRAFYRTYYQPDN
;
A
#
# COMPACT_ATOMS: atom_id res chain seq x y z
N GLU A 1 -17.99 -9.51 12.50
CA GLU A 1 -17.82 -8.22 11.84
C GLU A 1 -18.55 -7.14 12.64
N TYR A 2 -17.92 -5.97 12.77
CA TYR A 2 -18.53 -4.78 13.37
C TYR A 2 -17.89 -3.50 12.81
N THR A 3 -18.59 -2.37 12.99
CA THR A 3 -18.11 -1.06 12.57
C THR A 3 -17.92 -0.18 13.80
N LEU A 4 -16.76 0.46 13.91
CA LEU A 4 -16.49 1.44 14.97
C LEU A 4 -17.34 2.70 14.74
N LYS A 5 -18.21 3.04 15.67
CA LYS A 5 -19.11 4.20 15.55
C LYS A 5 -18.37 5.54 15.53
N SER A 6 -17.16 5.58 16.07
CA SER A 6 -16.36 6.81 16.17
C SER A 6 -15.78 7.30 14.86
N ASN A 7 -15.46 6.37 13.94
CA ASN A 7 -14.71 6.70 12.72
C ASN A 7 -15.08 5.85 11.48
N GLY A 8 -16.09 4.98 11.58
CA GLY A 8 -16.56 4.16 10.47
C GLY A 8 -15.69 2.94 10.13
N LEU A 9 -14.57 2.70 10.82
CA LEU A 9 -13.69 1.57 10.55
C LEU A 9 -14.44 0.25 10.68
N ARG A 10 -14.45 -0.54 9.61
CA ARG A 10 -14.99 -1.91 9.61
C ARG A 10 -13.93 -2.89 10.08
N VAL A 11 -14.30 -3.74 11.03
CA VAL A 11 -13.41 -4.74 11.64
C VAL A 11 -13.98 -6.13 11.44
N LEU A 12 -13.17 -7.02 10.88
CA LEU A 12 -13.47 -8.45 10.76
C LEU A 12 -12.52 -9.23 11.66
N LEU A 13 -13.07 -10.01 12.58
CA LEU A 13 -12.29 -10.91 13.44
C LEU A 13 -12.55 -12.35 13.02
N PHE A 14 -11.47 -13.09 12.81
CA PHE A 14 -11.51 -14.51 12.53
C PHE A 14 -10.60 -15.24 13.53
N PRO A 15 -11.13 -15.64 14.71
CA PRO A 15 -10.34 -16.34 15.71
C PRO A 15 -10.06 -17.79 15.29
N ASP A 16 -8.79 -18.17 15.34
CA ASP A 16 -8.32 -19.54 15.12
C ASP A 16 -7.27 -19.90 16.19
N ALA A 17 -7.69 -20.64 17.19
CA ALA A 17 -6.84 -21.06 18.30
C ALA A 17 -5.86 -22.20 17.94
N SER A 18 -5.96 -22.77 16.75
CA SER A 18 -5.08 -23.86 16.30
C SER A 18 -3.69 -23.36 15.85
N ASN A 19 -3.55 -22.05 15.61
CA ASN A 19 -2.31 -21.45 15.11
C ASN A 19 -1.75 -20.43 16.11
N PRO A 20 -0.48 -20.53 16.53
CA PRO A 20 0.14 -19.59 17.45
C PRO A 20 0.58 -18.27 16.79
N LYS A 21 -0.09 -17.84 15.74
CA LYS A 21 0.18 -16.61 14.99
C LYS A 21 -1.06 -15.72 14.91
N VAL A 22 -0.80 -14.42 14.84
CA VAL A 22 -1.81 -13.41 14.49
C VAL A 22 -1.40 -12.76 13.19
N THR A 23 -2.38 -12.46 12.33
CA THR A 23 -2.21 -11.59 11.18
C THR A 23 -3.14 -10.40 11.33
N VAL A 24 -2.57 -9.21 11.30
CA VAL A 24 -3.32 -7.96 11.10
C VAL A 24 -3.25 -7.62 9.62
N ASN A 25 -4.38 -7.27 9.01
CA ASN A 25 -4.45 -6.85 7.62
C ASN A 25 -5.37 -5.63 7.53
N ILE A 26 -4.81 -4.51 7.07
CA ILE A 26 -5.57 -3.29 6.81
C ILE A 26 -5.74 -3.16 5.30
N THR A 27 -6.98 -2.98 4.86
CA THR A 27 -7.33 -2.81 3.45
C THR A 27 -7.98 -1.46 3.24
N TYR A 28 -7.41 -0.67 2.32
CA TYR A 28 -7.98 0.57 1.82
C TYR A 28 -8.63 0.30 0.46
N LEU A 29 -9.85 0.77 0.25
CA LEU A 29 -10.59 0.60 -1.01
C LEU A 29 -10.13 1.63 -2.06
N VAL A 30 -8.83 1.67 -2.27
CA VAL A 30 -8.15 2.53 -3.22
C VAL A 30 -7.04 1.77 -3.93
N GLY A 31 -6.96 1.91 -5.24
CA GLY A 31 -5.93 1.30 -6.07
C GLY A 31 -5.74 2.11 -7.35
N SER A 32 -5.11 1.50 -8.37
CA SER A 32 -4.77 2.23 -9.61
C SER A 32 -5.99 2.77 -10.37
N ARG A 33 -7.19 2.27 -10.14
CA ARG A 33 -8.42 2.84 -10.70
C ARG A 33 -8.65 4.30 -10.30
N HIS A 34 -8.15 4.72 -9.14
CA HIS A 34 -8.40 6.04 -8.56
C HIS A 34 -7.35 7.09 -8.98
N GLU A 35 -6.37 6.69 -9.78
CA GLU A 35 -5.31 7.57 -10.26
C GLU A 35 -5.83 8.55 -11.31
N GLY A 36 -5.31 9.78 -11.27
CA GLY A 36 -5.61 10.82 -12.24
C GLY A 36 -4.85 10.65 -13.56
N TYR A 37 -5.17 11.50 -14.52
CA TYR A 37 -4.44 11.56 -15.80
C TYR A 37 -2.99 12.05 -15.54
N GLY A 38 -2.01 11.30 -16.06
CA GLY A 38 -0.59 11.57 -15.83
C GLY A 38 -0.06 11.17 -14.45
N GLU A 39 -0.83 10.36 -13.69
CA GLU A 39 -0.52 9.94 -12.33
C GLU A 39 -0.52 8.41 -12.18
N THR A 40 -0.37 7.66 -13.29
CA THR A 40 -0.40 6.20 -13.25
C THR A 40 0.79 5.65 -12.46
N GLY A 41 0.52 4.66 -11.60
CA GLY A 41 1.50 4.07 -10.68
C GLY A 41 1.58 4.73 -9.31
N MET A 42 0.82 5.82 -9.07
CA MET A 42 0.87 6.57 -7.81
C MET A 42 0.37 5.74 -6.62
N ALA A 43 -0.66 4.92 -6.80
CA ALA A 43 -1.17 4.06 -5.74
C ALA A 43 -0.14 3.02 -5.29
N HIS A 44 0.58 2.42 -6.25
CA HIS A 44 1.65 1.48 -5.97
C HIS A 44 2.87 2.15 -5.32
N LEU A 45 3.27 3.30 -5.82
CA LEU A 45 4.36 4.07 -5.24
C LEU A 45 4.04 4.50 -3.79
N LEU A 46 2.79 4.89 -3.52
CA LEU A 46 2.36 5.19 -2.16
C LEU A 46 2.41 3.96 -1.25
N GLU A 47 2.09 2.77 -1.75
CA GLU A 47 2.27 1.52 -1.01
C GLU A 47 3.71 1.41 -0.47
N HIS A 48 4.71 1.60 -1.34
CA HIS A 48 6.13 1.58 -0.95
C HIS A 48 6.46 2.64 0.10
N MET A 49 5.95 3.85 -0.07
CA MET A 49 6.22 4.97 0.85
C MET A 49 5.68 4.74 2.25
N LEU A 50 4.59 3.99 2.40
CA LEU A 50 4.00 3.70 3.70
C LEU A 50 4.80 2.71 4.55
N PHE A 51 5.83 2.08 4.00
CA PHE A 51 6.80 1.29 4.76
C PHE A 51 7.99 2.10 5.29
N LYS A 52 8.09 3.40 4.97
CA LYS A 52 9.25 4.23 5.31
C LYS A 52 9.18 4.77 6.73
N SER A 53 8.57 5.90 6.93
CA SER A 53 8.61 6.57 8.23
C SER A 53 7.31 7.24 8.62
N THR A 54 7.12 7.33 9.93
CA THR A 54 6.18 8.25 10.58
C THR A 54 6.95 9.03 11.67
N PRO A 55 6.40 10.09 12.24
CA PRO A 55 7.03 10.78 13.37
C PRO A 55 7.27 9.87 14.56
N LYS A 56 6.40 8.88 14.79
CA LYS A 56 6.50 7.90 15.89
C LYS A 56 7.46 6.77 15.57
N TYR A 57 7.51 6.34 14.31
CA TYR A 57 8.33 5.22 13.81
C TYR A 57 9.25 5.68 12.68
N PRO A 58 10.40 6.32 12.98
CA PRO A 58 11.29 6.85 11.94
C PRO A 58 11.96 5.77 11.08
N LYS A 59 11.92 4.52 11.51
CA LYS A 59 12.49 3.35 10.81
C LYS A 59 11.50 2.18 10.86
N LEU A 60 10.28 2.41 10.38
CA LEU A 60 9.15 1.50 10.52
C LEU A 60 9.48 0.06 10.08
N TRP A 61 10.10 -0.12 8.92
CA TRP A 61 10.51 -1.43 8.43
C TRP A 61 11.45 -2.17 9.40
N GLN A 62 12.44 -1.44 9.96
CA GLN A 62 13.38 -2.01 10.92
C GLN A 62 12.71 -2.35 12.25
N ASP A 63 11.75 -1.55 12.68
CA ASP A 63 11.02 -1.78 13.94
C ASP A 63 10.15 -3.04 13.82
N MET A 64 9.50 -3.27 12.69
CA MET A 64 8.77 -4.51 12.39
C MET A 64 9.72 -5.73 12.36
N ALA A 65 10.86 -5.60 11.68
CA ALA A 65 11.85 -6.67 11.58
C ALA A 65 12.43 -7.05 12.96
N ASN A 66 12.73 -6.07 13.81
CA ASN A 66 13.23 -6.27 15.17
C ASN A 66 12.23 -7.01 16.07
N ARG A 67 10.93 -6.90 15.78
CA ARG A 67 9.86 -7.64 16.48
C ARG A 67 9.58 -9.02 15.86
N GLY A 68 10.28 -9.39 14.80
CA GLY A 68 10.08 -10.67 14.10
C GLY A 68 8.78 -10.72 13.28
N PHE A 69 8.29 -9.57 12.83
CA PHE A 69 7.12 -9.49 11.98
C PHE A 69 7.46 -9.88 10.55
N ILE A 70 6.61 -10.68 9.94
CA ILE A 70 6.59 -10.92 8.50
C ILE A 70 5.52 -9.99 7.93
N ASN A 71 5.94 -9.02 7.14
CA ASN A 71 5.04 -7.98 6.63
C ASN A 71 5.17 -7.84 5.11
N ASN A 72 4.11 -7.34 4.48
CA ASN A 72 4.11 -6.92 3.08
C ASN A 72 2.92 -5.99 2.81
N GLY A 73 2.93 -5.39 1.62
CA GLY A 73 1.81 -4.68 1.03
C GLY A 73 1.46 -5.24 -0.35
N THR A 74 0.28 -4.94 -0.83
CA THR A 74 -0.11 -5.20 -2.23
C THR A 74 -1.06 -4.13 -2.72
N THR A 75 -0.82 -3.64 -3.92
CA THR A 75 -1.71 -2.72 -4.63
C THR A 75 -2.32 -3.42 -5.84
N TRP A 76 -3.61 -3.22 -6.04
CA TRP A 76 -4.34 -3.70 -7.20
C TRP A 76 -5.22 -2.58 -7.78
N LEU A 77 -6.14 -2.93 -8.67
CA LEU A 77 -6.99 -1.94 -9.34
C LEU A 77 -7.89 -1.17 -8.37
N ASP A 78 -8.46 -1.86 -7.38
CA ASP A 78 -9.50 -1.32 -6.48
C ASP A 78 -9.10 -1.26 -5.02
N ARG A 79 -7.97 -1.83 -4.64
CA ARG A 79 -7.54 -1.93 -3.24
C ARG A 79 -6.03 -1.79 -3.10
N THR A 80 -5.62 -1.30 -1.94
CA THR A 80 -4.26 -1.42 -1.40
C THR A 80 -4.37 -1.97 0.02
N ASN A 81 -3.57 -2.99 0.35
CA ASN A 81 -3.59 -3.53 1.70
C ASN A 81 -2.18 -3.78 2.23
N TYR A 82 -2.06 -3.71 3.54
CA TYR A 82 -0.85 -3.98 4.30
C TYR A 82 -1.16 -5.07 5.31
N TYR A 83 -0.21 -5.96 5.53
CA TYR A 83 -0.39 -7.02 6.52
C TYR A 83 0.89 -7.35 7.25
N GLU A 84 0.74 -7.71 8.52
CA GLU A 84 1.79 -8.20 9.39
C GLU A 84 1.35 -9.52 10.04
N SER A 85 2.23 -10.52 9.97
CA SER A 85 2.07 -11.79 10.67
C SER A 85 3.16 -11.94 11.72
N PHE A 86 2.77 -12.29 12.94
CA PHE A 86 3.67 -12.35 14.08
C PHE A 86 3.23 -13.41 15.11
N ALA A 87 4.10 -13.74 16.06
CA ALA A 87 3.77 -14.65 17.16
C ALA A 87 2.65 -14.06 18.04
N ALA A 88 1.64 -14.87 18.33
CA ALA A 88 0.46 -14.46 19.09
C ALA A 88 0.82 -14.07 20.53
N ASN A 89 0.78 -12.78 20.83
CA ASN A 89 0.84 -12.20 22.15
C ASN A 89 0.24 -10.79 22.15
N ASP A 90 -0.19 -10.33 23.31
CA ASP A 90 -0.91 -9.05 23.45
C ASP A 90 -0.02 -7.83 23.13
N ASP A 91 1.27 -7.87 23.45
CA ASP A 91 2.20 -6.76 23.16
C ASP A 91 2.38 -6.56 21.66
N ASN A 92 2.61 -7.65 20.90
CA ASN A 92 2.73 -7.59 19.45
C ASN A 92 1.43 -7.13 18.79
N LEU A 93 0.27 -7.66 19.22
CA LEU A 93 -1.02 -7.25 18.68
C LEU A 93 -1.29 -5.77 18.94
N LYS A 94 -1.08 -5.31 20.15
CA LYS A 94 -1.24 -3.91 20.52
C LYS A 94 -0.32 -3.01 19.70
N TRP A 95 0.96 -3.39 19.60
CA TRP A 95 1.94 -2.62 18.81
C TRP A 95 1.56 -2.57 17.33
N ALA A 96 1.13 -3.68 16.74
CA ALA A 96 0.70 -3.72 15.33
C ALA A 96 -0.50 -2.78 15.08
N LEU A 97 -1.52 -2.82 15.94
CA LEU A 97 -2.68 -1.94 15.81
C LEU A 97 -2.33 -0.46 16.01
N GLU A 98 -1.45 -0.13 16.95
CA GLU A 98 -0.97 1.24 17.15
C GLU A 98 -0.13 1.73 15.97
N MET A 99 0.69 0.87 15.40
CA MET A 99 1.53 1.16 14.24
C MET A 99 0.67 1.40 12.99
N GLU A 100 -0.32 0.54 12.75
CA GLU A 100 -1.24 0.70 11.63
C GLU A 100 -2.09 1.96 11.73
N ALA A 101 -2.58 2.27 12.94
CA ALA A 101 -3.30 3.52 13.17
C ALA A 101 -2.42 4.76 12.93
N ASP A 102 -1.14 4.70 13.33
CA ASP A 102 -0.20 5.79 13.11
C ASP A 102 0.16 5.93 11.62
N ARG A 103 0.43 4.82 10.92
CA ARG A 103 0.70 4.77 9.48
C ARG A 103 -0.47 5.31 8.65
N MET A 104 -1.70 5.02 9.05
CA MET A 104 -2.90 5.52 8.38
C MET A 104 -3.00 7.06 8.39
N VAL A 105 -2.51 7.71 9.44
CA VAL A 105 -2.75 9.15 9.67
C VAL A 105 -1.47 9.99 9.54
N HIS A 106 -0.32 9.44 9.90
CA HIS A 106 0.90 10.20 10.14
C HIS A 106 2.10 9.82 9.25
N SER A 107 1.91 9.05 8.16
CA SER A 107 3.03 8.76 7.25
C SER A 107 3.64 10.05 6.72
N ASN A 108 4.97 10.16 6.85
CA ASN A 108 5.70 11.40 6.53
C ASN A 108 5.69 11.72 5.02
N ILE A 109 5.86 10.69 4.16
CA ILE A 109 5.96 10.80 2.70
C ILE A 109 6.99 11.90 2.35
N LEU A 110 8.27 11.62 2.65
CA LEU A 110 9.37 12.57 2.48
C LEU A 110 9.94 12.49 1.06
N ARG A 111 10.44 13.61 0.54
CA ARG A 111 11.05 13.67 -0.79
C ARG A 111 12.29 12.79 -0.89
N GLU A 112 13.15 12.81 0.10
CA GLU A 112 14.36 11.98 0.16
C GLU A 112 14.07 10.47 0.20
N GLU A 113 12.96 10.06 0.86
CA GLU A 113 12.50 8.68 0.86
C GLU A 113 11.98 8.27 -0.52
N LEU A 114 11.22 9.16 -1.17
CA LEU A 114 10.70 8.97 -2.52
C LEU A 114 11.86 8.80 -3.53
N ASP A 115 12.86 9.69 -3.50
CA ASP A 115 13.99 9.65 -4.43
C ASP A 115 14.76 8.31 -4.31
N THR A 116 14.85 7.76 -3.11
CA THR A 116 15.46 6.45 -2.87
C THR A 116 14.59 5.33 -3.42
N GLU A 117 13.27 5.39 -3.19
CA GLU A 117 12.33 4.35 -3.59
C GLU A 117 12.12 4.29 -5.09
N MET A 118 12.27 5.39 -5.79
CA MET A 118 12.18 5.43 -7.26
C MET A 118 13.09 4.41 -7.94
N THR A 119 14.28 4.13 -7.38
CA THR A 119 15.17 3.10 -7.93
C THR A 119 14.57 1.70 -7.80
N VAL A 120 13.90 1.42 -6.68
CA VAL A 120 13.24 0.12 -6.45
C VAL A 120 12.08 -0.06 -7.42
N VAL A 121 11.18 0.92 -7.50
CA VAL A 121 9.99 0.88 -8.38
C VAL A 121 10.39 0.77 -9.86
N ARG A 122 11.46 1.46 -10.29
CA ARG A 122 12.00 1.32 -11.65
C ARG A 122 12.51 -0.08 -11.94
N ASN A 123 13.22 -0.70 -11.00
CA ASN A 123 13.68 -2.09 -11.14
C ASN A 123 12.50 -3.05 -11.26
N GLU A 124 11.43 -2.85 -10.48
CA GLU A 124 10.22 -3.66 -10.58
C GLU A 124 9.51 -3.49 -11.91
N PHE A 125 9.44 -2.25 -12.42
CA PHE A 125 8.92 -1.95 -13.74
C PHE A 125 9.69 -2.73 -14.83
N GLU A 126 11.02 -2.63 -14.83
CA GLU A 126 11.88 -3.32 -15.80
C GLU A 126 11.78 -4.85 -15.68
N MET A 127 11.67 -5.38 -14.46
CA MET A 127 11.42 -6.82 -14.25
C MET A 127 10.04 -7.25 -14.82
N GLY A 128 9.03 -6.40 -14.72
CA GLY A 128 7.70 -6.65 -15.28
C GLY A 128 7.73 -6.70 -16.81
N GLU A 129 8.43 -5.79 -17.47
CA GLU A 129 8.56 -5.75 -18.93
C GLU A 129 9.17 -7.04 -19.52
N ASN A 130 10.03 -7.70 -18.78
CA ASN A 130 10.67 -8.96 -19.18
C ASN A 130 9.81 -10.21 -18.95
N ARG A 131 8.56 -10.06 -18.50
CA ARG A 131 7.62 -11.17 -18.27
C ARG A 131 6.53 -11.19 -19.35
N PRO A 132 6.56 -12.14 -20.32
CA PRO A 132 5.60 -12.17 -21.43
C PRO A 132 4.13 -12.25 -20.98
N GLN A 133 3.86 -12.98 -19.88
CA GLN A 133 2.51 -13.11 -19.34
C GLN A 133 1.99 -11.77 -18.80
N TRP A 134 2.87 -10.99 -18.20
CA TRP A 134 2.50 -9.65 -17.69
C TRP A 134 2.24 -8.68 -18.84
N ALA A 135 3.09 -8.68 -19.87
CA ALA A 135 2.89 -7.88 -21.09
C ALA A 135 1.57 -8.22 -21.77
N LEU A 136 1.23 -9.53 -21.87
CA LEU A 136 -0.05 -9.98 -22.42
C LEU A 136 -1.22 -9.45 -21.58
N TYR A 137 -1.15 -9.60 -20.25
CA TYR A 137 -2.17 -9.12 -19.32
C TYR A 137 -2.43 -7.61 -19.52
N GLN A 138 -1.37 -6.80 -19.51
CA GLN A 138 -1.47 -5.36 -19.72
C GLN A 138 -2.14 -5.00 -21.06
N LYS A 139 -1.77 -5.69 -22.14
CA LYS A 139 -2.36 -5.46 -23.47
C LYS A 139 -3.84 -5.83 -23.53
N VAL A 140 -4.23 -6.94 -22.90
CA VAL A 140 -5.64 -7.36 -22.82
C VAL A 140 -6.46 -6.31 -22.07
N PHE A 141 -6.00 -5.86 -20.90
CA PHE A 141 -6.71 -4.86 -20.11
C PHE A 141 -6.76 -3.49 -20.79
N ALA A 142 -5.66 -3.02 -21.37
CA ALA A 142 -5.63 -1.77 -22.12
C ALA A 142 -6.57 -1.78 -23.34
N THR A 143 -6.77 -2.94 -23.97
CA THR A 143 -7.69 -3.08 -25.10
C THR A 143 -9.14 -3.19 -24.67
N ALA A 144 -9.40 -3.93 -23.57
CA ALA A 144 -10.76 -4.13 -23.06
C ALA A 144 -11.33 -2.86 -22.39
N PHE A 145 -10.49 -2.06 -21.75
CA PHE A 145 -10.87 -0.90 -20.94
C PHE A 145 -10.25 0.40 -21.46
N MET A 146 -10.45 0.71 -22.74
CA MET A 146 -9.84 1.88 -23.41
C MET A 146 -10.12 3.23 -22.73
N TRP A 147 -11.27 3.38 -22.07
CA TRP A 147 -11.69 4.63 -21.42
C TRP A 147 -11.78 4.55 -19.90
N HIS A 148 -11.65 3.38 -19.34
CA HIS A 148 -11.69 3.17 -17.90
C HIS A 148 -10.28 2.93 -17.35
N ASN A 149 -10.00 3.42 -16.15
CA ASN A 149 -8.68 3.28 -15.51
C ASN A 149 -8.23 1.81 -15.29
N TYR A 150 -9.12 0.83 -15.44
CA TYR A 150 -8.71 -0.58 -15.50
C TYR A 150 -7.79 -0.91 -16.68
N GLY A 151 -7.77 -0.07 -17.71
CA GLY A 151 -6.83 -0.18 -18.82
C GLY A 151 -5.40 0.23 -18.46
N ASN A 152 -5.20 0.91 -17.33
CA ASN A 152 -3.88 1.30 -16.85
C ASN A 152 -3.25 0.18 -16.01
N SER A 153 -1.94 0.02 -16.16
CA SER A 153 -1.19 -0.91 -15.32
C SER A 153 -1.03 -0.37 -13.91
N THR A 154 -1.15 -1.22 -12.90
CA THR A 154 -0.94 -0.85 -11.49
C THR A 154 0.49 -0.34 -11.22
N ILE A 155 1.50 -0.86 -11.94
CA ILE A 155 2.86 -0.32 -11.86
C ILE A 155 2.97 1.08 -12.47
N GLY A 156 2.02 1.48 -13.32
CA GLY A 156 1.99 2.76 -14.00
C GLY A 156 2.81 2.83 -15.28
N ASN A 157 2.77 3.99 -15.92
CA ASN A 157 3.66 4.32 -17.05
C ASN A 157 4.96 4.89 -16.51
N ARG A 158 6.07 4.58 -17.17
CA ARG A 158 7.40 5.04 -16.77
C ARG A 158 7.48 6.56 -16.65
N SER A 159 6.91 7.28 -17.62
CA SER A 159 6.90 8.74 -17.60
C SER A 159 6.18 9.33 -16.39
N ASP A 160 5.06 8.71 -15.99
CA ASP A 160 4.27 9.20 -14.86
C ASP A 160 4.98 8.92 -13.54
N ILE A 161 5.53 7.71 -13.37
CA ILE A 161 6.31 7.31 -12.20
C ILE A 161 7.51 8.23 -11.99
N GLU A 162 8.30 8.50 -13.05
CA GLU A 162 9.51 9.32 -12.98
C GLU A 162 9.22 10.82 -12.71
N ASN A 163 7.99 11.28 -12.94
CA ASN A 163 7.58 12.67 -12.77
C ASN A 163 6.55 12.90 -11.66
N VAL A 164 6.29 11.89 -10.81
CA VAL A 164 5.30 12.03 -9.74
C VAL A 164 5.63 13.19 -8.80
N GLY A 165 4.65 14.07 -8.61
CA GLY A 165 4.75 15.17 -7.66
C GLY A 165 4.55 14.69 -6.22
N ILE A 166 5.46 15.04 -5.31
CA ILE A 166 5.35 14.66 -3.89
C ILE A 166 4.04 15.17 -3.27
N ASP A 167 3.58 16.34 -3.67
CA ASP A 167 2.35 16.94 -3.14
C ASP A 167 1.10 16.20 -3.66
N ASN A 168 1.13 15.68 -4.90
CA ASN A 168 0.08 14.83 -5.44
C ASN A 168 -0.01 13.50 -4.66
N LEU A 169 1.15 12.90 -4.37
CA LEU A 169 1.25 11.68 -3.58
C LEU A 169 0.69 11.87 -2.17
N ARG A 170 1.04 12.99 -1.52
CA ARG A 170 0.48 13.38 -0.22
C ARG A 170 -1.03 13.67 -0.27
N ALA A 171 -1.50 14.28 -1.35
CA ALA A 171 -2.93 14.54 -1.55
C ALA A 171 -3.71 13.23 -1.72
N PHE A 172 -3.18 12.30 -2.51
CA PHE A 172 -3.76 10.97 -2.70
C PHE A 172 -3.85 10.21 -1.36
N TYR A 173 -2.77 10.21 -0.57
CA TYR A 173 -2.77 9.65 0.77
C TYR A 173 -3.86 10.24 1.66
N ARG A 174 -3.91 11.57 1.78
CA ARG A 174 -4.92 12.26 2.62
C ARG A 174 -6.35 12.01 2.16
N THR A 175 -6.57 11.77 0.87
CA THR A 175 -7.92 11.56 0.32
C THR A 175 -8.43 10.16 0.61
N TYR A 176 -7.59 9.15 0.45
CA TYR A 176 -8.05 7.75 0.39
C TYR A 176 -7.68 6.91 1.60
N TYR A 177 -6.66 7.28 2.36
CA TYR A 177 -6.22 6.52 3.53
C TYR A 177 -6.98 6.97 4.77
N GLN A 178 -8.24 6.57 4.81
CA GLN A 178 -9.19 6.95 5.85
C GLN A 178 -9.77 5.70 6.52
N PRO A 179 -10.17 5.78 7.80
CA PRO A 179 -10.69 4.61 8.53
C PRO A 179 -12.00 4.06 7.98
N ASP A 180 -12.81 4.87 7.29
CA ASP A 180 -14.09 4.49 6.70
C ASP A 180 -13.99 4.05 5.23
N ASN A 181 -12.78 4.04 4.66
CA ASN A 181 -12.51 3.63 3.29
C ASN A 181 -11.83 2.23 3.31
#